data_4bdcc62d71dd25274b4acfc339e79b2c
#
_entry.id   4bdcc62d71dd25274b4acfc339e79b2c
#
_cell.length_a   1.000
_cell.length_b   1.000
_cell.length_c   1.000
_cell.angle_alpha   90.00
_cell.angle_beta   90.00
_cell.angle_gamma   90.00
#
_symmetry.space_group_name_H-M   'P 1'
#
loop_
_entity.id
_entity.type
_entity.pdbx_description
1 polymer ?
#
loop_
_entity_poly.entity_id
_entity_poly.type
_entity_poly.pdbx_seq_one_letter_code
_entity_poly.pdbx_strand_id
1 'polypeptide(L)'
;MTHEESSLQTKKMLCASLKKLMKNKAFSKITVSELIKDCQINRKTFYYHFEDIYDLLKWMLEQEAIEVVKQFNILSDYKDAFYFVFDYVEKNSYFLNCIYDSMGRDLLKRFLYQDFIELVENLIRDAEKAENVVISDNYRTFLCNFYTEAIAGMLINLFQDPQKHDKEEILQYISIIIRQSLPAVLHTQ
;
A
#
# COMPACT_ATOMS: atom_id res chain seq x y z
N MET A 1 -13.79 -27.73 5.37
CA MET A 1 -12.92 -26.53 5.39
C MET A 1 -11.51 -27.03 5.22
N THR A 2 -10.83 -26.61 4.17
CA THR A 2 -9.44 -26.99 3.92
C THR A 2 -8.52 -26.31 4.94
N HIS A 3 -7.29 -26.81 5.06
CA HIS A 3 -6.28 -26.19 5.94
C HIS A 3 -6.00 -24.72 5.54
N GLU A 4 -6.00 -24.44 4.25
CA GLU A 4 -5.80 -23.08 3.70
C GLU A 4 -6.97 -22.14 4.05
N GLU A 5 -8.22 -22.60 3.90
CA GLU A 5 -9.41 -21.81 4.30
C GLU A 5 -9.39 -21.48 5.79
N SER A 6 -9.03 -22.43 6.65
CA SER A 6 -8.90 -22.22 8.09
C SER A 6 -7.78 -21.22 8.42
N SER A 7 -6.64 -21.32 7.72
CA SER A 7 -5.52 -20.39 7.87
C SER A 7 -5.92 -18.97 7.49
N LEU A 8 -6.57 -18.79 6.34
CA LEU A 8 -7.04 -17.48 5.89
C LEU A 8 -8.07 -16.87 6.84
N GLN A 9 -8.99 -17.69 7.36
CA GLN A 9 -9.98 -17.23 8.33
C GLN A 9 -9.30 -16.73 9.62
N THR A 10 -8.29 -17.44 10.12
CA THR A 10 -7.52 -17.03 11.31
C THR A 10 -6.80 -15.70 11.06
N LYS A 11 -6.16 -15.53 9.92
CA LYS A 11 -5.50 -14.28 9.55
C LYS A 11 -6.50 -13.11 9.49
N LYS A 12 -7.65 -13.28 8.85
CA LYS A 12 -8.72 -12.26 8.79
C LYS A 12 -9.26 -11.90 10.17
N MET A 13 -9.42 -12.88 11.06
CA MET A 13 -9.86 -12.65 12.44
C MET A 13 -8.83 -11.81 13.22
N LEU A 14 -7.55 -12.09 13.06
CA LEU A 14 -6.46 -11.31 13.66
C LEU A 14 -6.44 -9.86 13.13
N CYS A 15 -6.66 -9.65 11.83
CA CYS A 15 -6.78 -8.30 11.25
C CYS A 15 -7.98 -7.52 11.83
N ALA A 16 -9.13 -8.17 11.95
CA ALA A 16 -10.31 -7.55 12.53
C ALA A 16 -10.08 -7.16 14.00
N SER A 17 -9.42 -8.03 14.76
CA SER A 17 -9.03 -7.75 16.15
C SER A 17 -8.02 -6.59 16.23
N LEU A 18 -7.03 -6.54 15.35
CA LEU A 18 -6.08 -5.43 15.31
C LEU A 18 -6.79 -4.09 15.06
N LYS A 19 -7.64 -4.01 14.04
CA LYS A 19 -8.44 -2.80 13.76
C LYS A 19 -9.34 -2.40 14.94
N LYS A 20 -9.95 -3.37 15.61
CA LYS A 20 -10.78 -3.15 16.80
C LYS A 20 -9.97 -2.55 17.96
N LEU A 21 -8.78 -3.09 18.25
CA LEU A 21 -7.92 -2.61 19.32
C LEU A 21 -7.40 -1.20 19.00
N MET A 22 -7.08 -0.92 17.75
CA MET A 22 -6.60 0.40 17.31
C MET A 22 -7.62 1.53 17.49
N LYS A 23 -8.91 1.22 17.61
CA LYS A 23 -9.94 2.23 17.95
C LYS A 23 -9.77 2.85 19.35
N ASN A 24 -9.05 2.16 20.25
CA ASN A 24 -8.93 2.59 21.65
C ASN A 24 -7.47 2.75 22.10
N LYS A 25 -6.50 2.42 21.24
CA LYS A 25 -5.10 2.31 21.63
C LYS A 25 -4.17 2.57 20.47
N ALA A 26 -3.09 3.30 20.70
CA ALA A 26 -2.03 3.49 19.69
C ALA A 26 -1.47 2.15 19.24
N PHE A 27 -1.18 2.00 17.95
CA PHE A 27 -0.66 0.78 17.35
C PHE A 27 0.60 0.27 18.07
N SER A 28 1.55 1.16 18.38
CA SER A 28 2.79 0.82 19.10
C SER A 28 2.60 0.24 20.50
N LYS A 29 1.40 0.35 21.08
CA LYS A 29 1.09 -0.18 22.41
C LYS A 29 0.26 -1.46 22.37
N ILE A 30 -0.15 -1.93 21.20
CA ILE A 30 -0.88 -3.19 21.03
C ILE A 30 0.11 -4.34 21.17
N THR A 31 -0.31 -5.40 21.83
CA THR A 31 0.50 -6.59 22.09
C THR A 31 -0.10 -7.86 21.47
N VAL A 32 0.74 -8.83 21.13
CA VAL A 32 0.29 -10.15 20.68
C VAL A 32 -0.64 -10.78 21.71
N SER A 33 -0.38 -10.58 23.01
CA SER A 33 -1.20 -11.12 24.10
C SER A 33 -2.65 -10.59 24.07
N GLU A 34 -2.85 -9.34 23.69
CA GLU A 34 -4.21 -8.76 23.55
C GLU A 34 -4.92 -9.32 22.32
N LEU A 35 -4.22 -9.45 21.18
CA LEU A 35 -4.78 -10.04 19.96
C LEU A 35 -5.23 -11.49 20.17
N ILE A 36 -4.37 -12.34 20.74
CA ILE A 36 -4.71 -13.74 20.97
C ILE A 36 -5.83 -13.90 21.97
N LYS A 37 -5.92 -13.04 22.97
CA LYS A 37 -7.02 -13.02 23.94
C LYS A 37 -8.35 -12.62 23.26
N ASP A 38 -8.35 -11.58 22.44
CA ASP A 38 -9.54 -11.12 21.73
C ASP A 38 -10.03 -12.16 20.70
N CYS A 39 -9.09 -12.81 20.01
CA CYS A 39 -9.39 -13.87 19.03
C CYS A 39 -9.60 -15.26 19.63
N GLN A 40 -9.42 -15.44 20.94
CA GLN A 40 -9.51 -16.73 21.65
C GLN A 40 -8.62 -17.83 21.02
N ILE A 41 -7.43 -17.46 20.57
CA ILE A 41 -6.41 -18.39 20.04
C ILE A 41 -5.22 -18.48 20.98
N ASN A 42 -4.41 -19.52 20.81
CA ASN A 42 -3.17 -19.63 21.56
C ASN A 42 -2.01 -18.88 20.90
N ARG A 43 -0.95 -18.61 21.66
CA ARG A 43 0.22 -17.88 21.20
C ARG A 43 0.95 -18.58 20.04
N LYS A 44 0.96 -19.93 20.04
CA LYS A 44 1.56 -20.72 18.97
C LYS A 44 0.84 -20.54 17.65
N THR A 45 -0.50 -20.41 17.68
CA THR A 45 -1.31 -20.12 16.49
C THR A 45 -0.98 -18.75 15.89
N PHE A 46 -0.77 -17.73 16.71
CA PHE A 46 -0.34 -16.42 16.20
C PHE A 46 1.01 -16.53 15.47
N TYR A 47 2.03 -17.08 16.13
CA TYR A 47 3.38 -17.21 15.56
C TYR A 47 3.50 -18.23 14.43
N TYR A 48 2.50 -19.06 14.21
CA TYR A 48 2.39 -19.88 13.02
C TYR A 48 2.07 -19.05 11.78
N HIS A 49 1.35 -17.92 11.93
CA HIS A 49 0.90 -17.09 10.85
C HIS A 49 1.74 -15.82 10.66
N PHE A 50 2.26 -15.25 11.73
CA PHE A 50 2.93 -13.94 11.72
C PHE A 50 4.11 -13.92 12.69
N GLU A 51 5.22 -13.30 12.27
CA GLU A 51 6.40 -13.12 13.13
C GLU A 51 6.11 -12.13 14.27
N ASP A 52 5.40 -11.06 13.98
CA ASP A 52 5.00 -10.03 14.95
C ASP A 52 3.75 -9.27 14.49
N ILE A 53 3.41 -8.18 15.21
CA ILE A 53 2.24 -7.33 14.87
C ILE A 53 2.49 -6.52 13.59
N TYR A 54 3.73 -6.19 13.26
CA TYR A 54 4.05 -5.46 12.03
C TYR A 54 3.88 -6.35 10.81
N ASP A 55 4.24 -7.63 10.90
CA ASP A 55 3.98 -8.62 9.86
C ASP A 55 2.47 -8.83 9.63
N LEU A 56 1.69 -8.91 10.71
CA LEU A 56 0.22 -8.90 10.62
C LEU A 56 -0.32 -7.63 9.95
N LEU A 57 0.21 -6.45 10.31
CA LEU A 57 -0.18 -5.18 9.71
C LEU A 57 0.15 -5.16 8.22
N LYS A 58 1.36 -5.60 7.85
CA LYS A 58 1.81 -5.67 6.45
C LYS A 58 0.88 -6.56 5.64
N TRP A 59 0.65 -7.77 6.07
CA TRP A 59 -0.26 -8.70 5.41
C TRP A 59 -1.66 -8.12 5.23
N MET A 60 -2.17 -7.42 6.22
CA MET A 60 -3.49 -6.79 6.16
C MET A 60 -3.55 -5.69 5.10
N LEU A 61 -2.55 -4.79 5.04
CA LEU A 61 -2.49 -3.73 4.04
C LEU A 61 -2.29 -4.30 2.64
N GLU A 62 -1.46 -5.34 2.50
CA GLU A 62 -1.30 -6.07 1.25
C GLU A 62 -2.64 -6.61 0.74
N GLN A 63 -3.37 -7.35 1.57
CA GLN A 63 -4.65 -7.97 1.16
C GLN A 63 -5.76 -6.96 0.89
N GLU A 64 -5.82 -5.87 1.63
CA GLU A 64 -6.94 -4.91 1.53
C GLU A 64 -6.72 -3.81 0.48
N ALA A 65 -5.47 -3.50 0.16
CA ALA A 65 -5.14 -2.39 -0.74
C ALA A 65 -4.13 -2.77 -1.82
N ILE A 66 -2.95 -3.25 -1.46
CA ILE A 66 -1.84 -3.40 -2.39
C ILE A 66 -2.14 -4.45 -3.46
N GLU A 67 -2.58 -5.65 -3.06
CA GLU A 67 -2.94 -6.72 -4.00
C GLU A 67 -4.11 -6.34 -4.92
N VAL A 68 -5.02 -5.48 -4.46
CA VAL A 68 -6.09 -4.96 -5.32
C VAL A 68 -5.52 -3.98 -6.34
N VAL A 69 -4.64 -3.07 -5.94
CA VAL A 69 -3.99 -2.12 -6.85
C VAL A 69 -3.13 -2.85 -7.90
N LYS A 70 -2.44 -3.93 -7.52
CA LYS A 70 -1.66 -4.76 -8.45
C LYS A 70 -2.49 -5.42 -9.55
N GLN A 71 -3.80 -5.56 -9.38
CA GLN A 71 -4.70 -6.11 -10.41
C GLN A 71 -5.02 -5.12 -11.53
N PHE A 72 -4.84 -3.81 -11.30
CA PHE A 72 -5.00 -2.80 -12.32
C PHE A 72 -3.78 -2.74 -13.23
N ASN A 73 -4.00 -2.61 -14.53
CA ASN A 73 -2.96 -2.11 -15.41
C ASN A 73 -2.86 -0.58 -15.20
N ILE A 74 -1.87 -0.14 -14.42
CA ILE A 74 -1.77 1.27 -14.02
C ILE A 74 -1.67 2.21 -15.23
N LEU A 75 -1.14 1.76 -16.36
CA LEU A 75 -1.02 2.60 -17.55
C LEU A 75 -2.41 2.89 -18.19
N SER A 76 -3.32 1.90 -18.24
CA SER A 76 -4.67 2.04 -18.79
C SER A 76 -5.72 2.41 -17.74
N ASP A 77 -5.62 1.81 -16.55
CA ASP A 77 -6.67 1.81 -15.54
C ASP A 77 -6.32 2.72 -14.33
N TYR A 78 -5.36 3.66 -14.51
CA TYR A 78 -4.87 4.53 -13.43
C TYR A 78 -5.99 5.29 -12.71
N LYS A 79 -7.09 5.61 -13.40
CA LYS A 79 -8.24 6.28 -12.77
C LYS A 79 -8.92 5.39 -11.76
N ASP A 80 -9.20 4.15 -12.13
CA ASP A 80 -9.87 3.19 -11.25
C ASP A 80 -8.98 2.81 -10.07
N ALA A 81 -7.69 2.61 -10.32
CA ALA A 81 -6.69 2.41 -9.27
C ALA A 81 -6.62 3.60 -8.31
N PHE A 82 -6.63 4.84 -8.83
CA PHE A 82 -6.63 6.06 -8.03
C PHE A 82 -7.88 6.17 -7.16
N TYR A 83 -9.07 5.99 -7.75
CA TYR A 83 -10.32 6.06 -6.99
C TYR A 83 -10.39 4.98 -5.92
N PHE A 84 -9.93 3.76 -6.22
CA PHE A 84 -9.84 2.70 -5.22
C PHE A 84 -8.96 3.09 -4.04
N VAL A 85 -7.73 3.58 -4.32
CA VAL A 85 -6.78 4.00 -3.26
C VAL A 85 -7.35 5.14 -2.44
N PHE A 86 -7.91 6.15 -3.09
CA PHE A 86 -8.48 7.30 -2.42
C PHE A 86 -9.64 6.90 -1.50
N ASP A 87 -10.57 6.11 -2.01
CA ASP A 87 -11.71 5.60 -1.23
C ASP A 87 -11.26 4.69 -0.06
N TYR A 88 -10.21 3.88 -0.28
CA TYR A 88 -9.63 3.07 0.78
C TYR A 88 -9.07 3.95 1.90
N VAL A 89 -8.31 4.99 1.55
CA VAL A 89 -7.73 5.94 2.52
C VAL A 89 -8.82 6.68 3.28
N GLU A 90 -9.84 7.20 2.62
CA GLU A 90 -10.96 7.89 3.27
C GLU A 90 -11.69 6.97 4.27
N LYS A 91 -12.05 5.76 3.84
CA LYS A 91 -12.77 4.78 4.69
C LYS A 91 -11.96 4.28 5.88
N ASN A 92 -10.63 4.25 5.75
CA ASN A 92 -9.72 3.75 6.76
C ASN A 92 -8.87 4.86 7.42
N SER A 93 -9.23 6.13 7.26
CA SER A 93 -8.43 7.28 7.69
C SER A 93 -8.03 7.22 9.16
N TYR A 94 -8.94 6.88 10.06
CA TYR A 94 -8.63 6.70 11.47
C TYR A 94 -7.55 5.64 11.71
N PHE A 95 -7.67 4.49 11.07
CA PHE A 95 -6.72 3.39 11.17
C PHE A 95 -5.35 3.75 10.61
N LEU A 96 -5.31 4.37 9.42
CA LEU A 96 -4.07 4.81 8.76
C LEU A 96 -3.37 5.92 9.54
N ASN A 97 -4.11 6.86 10.12
CA ASN A 97 -3.54 7.88 11.02
C ASN A 97 -2.96 7.26 12.29
N CYS A 98 -3.61 6.28 12.89
CA CYS A 98 -3.08 5.58 14.06
C CYS A 98 -1.75 4.85 13.76
N ILE A 99 -1.60 4.30 12.56
CA ILE A 99 -0.33 3.71 12.09
C ILE A 99 0.71 4.82 11.92
N TYR A 100 0.37 5.89 11.22
CA TYR A 100 1.25 7.03 10.99
C TYR A 100 1.78 7.62 12.30
N ASP A 101 0.90 7.89 13.26
CA ASP A 101 1.26 8.43 14.57
C ASP A 101 2.16 7.49 15.38
N SER A 102 2.02 6.20 15.18
CA SER A 102 2.82 5.18 15.90
C SER A 102 4.18 4.91 15.27
N MET A 103 4.27 4.94 13.94
CA MET A 103 5.47 4.60 13.18
C MET A 103 6.26 5.83 12.72
N GLY A 104 5.57 6.94 12.50
CA GLY A 104 6.13 8.12 11.83
C GLY A 104 6.31 7.91 10.33
N ARG A 105 6.55 9.04 9.64
CA ARG A 105 6.62 9.10 8.17
C ARG A 105 7.67 8.16 7.57
N ASP A 106 8.89 8.22 8.09
CA ASP A 106 10.03 7.53 7.48
C ASP A 106 9.96 6.02 7.65
N LEU A 107 9.47 5.56 8.81
CA LEU A 107 9.32 4.13 9.06
C LEU A 107 8.15 3.56 8.23
N LEU A 108 7.03 4.27 8.17
CA LEU A 108 5.89 3.87 7.35
C LEU A 108 6.25 3.81 5.86
N LYS A 109 7.02 4.79 5.37
CA LYS A 109 7.51 4.82 4.00
C LYS A 109 8.38 3.60 3.70
N ARG A 110 9.37 3.30 4.56
CA ARG A 110 10.22 2.10 4.40
C ARG A 110 9.43 0.80 4.46
N PHE A 111 8.42 0.76 5.30
CA PHE A 111 7.55 -0.40 5.48
C PHE A 111 6.76 -0.75 4.20
N LEU A 112 6.30 0.26 3.47
CA LEU A 112 5.54 0.10 2.23
C LEU A 112 6.39 0.15 0.95
N TYR A 113 7.68 0.52 1.06
CA TYR A 113 8.54 0.83 -0.09
C TYR A 113 8.63 -0.31 -1.10
N GLN A 114 8.79 -1.54 -0.61
CA GLN A 114 8.95 -2.70 -1.49
C GLN A 114 7.70 -2.95 -2.36
N ASP A 115 6.54 -2.73 -1.80
CA ASP A 115 5.28 -2.90 -2.53
C ASP A 115 5.08 -1.81 -3.58
N PHE A 116 5.47 -0.57 -3.25
CA PHE A 116 5.37 0.55 -4.18
C PHE A 116 6.38 0.45 -5.32
N ILE A 117 7.62 0.02 -5.05
CA ILE A 117 8.62 -0.12 -6.12
C ILE A 117 8.21 -1.19 -7.14
N GLU A 118 7.61 -2.29 -6.69
CA GLU A 118 7.09 -3.35 -7.57
C GLU A 118 5.97 -2.82 -8.50
N LEU A 119 5.05 -2.01 -7.95
CA LEU A 119 3.99 -1.36 -8.75
C LEU A 119 4.58 -0.40 -9.80
N VAL A 120 5.58 0.39 -9.43
CA VAL A 120 6.24 1.34 -10.33
C VAL A 120 7.08 0.61 -11.38
N GLU A 121 7.78 -0.47 -11.03
CA GLU A 121 8.50 -1.29 -12.01
C GLU A 121 7.57 -1.84 -13.10
N ASN A 122 6.39 -2.33 -12.70
CA ASN A 122 5.39 -2.80 -13.64
C ASN A 122 4.88 -1.66 -14.53
N LEU A 123 4.58 -0.49 -13.96
CA LEU A 123 4.18 0.70 -14.72
C LEU A 123 5.22 1.10 -15.77
N ILE A 124 6.51 1.17 -15.39
CA ILE A 124 7.58 1.55 -16.32
C ILE A 124 7.76 0.52 -17.42
N ARG A 125 7.75 -0.77 -17.09
CA ARG A 125 7.84 -1.86 -18.10
C ARG A 125 6.67 -1.84 -19.07
N ASP A 126 5.47 -1.55 -18.61
CA ASP A 126 4.30 -1.46 -19.49
C ASP A 126 4.33 -0.19 -20.34
N ALA A 127 4.86 0.92 -19.82
CA ALA A 127 5.09 2.13 -20.60
C ALA A 127 6.19 1.91 -21.67
N GLU A 128 7.30 1.23 -21.38
CA GLU A 128 8.31 0.86 -22.36
C GLU A 128 7.71 0.04 -23.53
N LYS A 129 6.84 -0.93 -23.21
CA LYS A 129 6.13 -1.74 -24.22
C LYS A 129 5.19 -0.89 -25.06
N ALA A 130 4.40 -0.01 -24.40
CA ALA A 130 3.41 0.83 -25.09
C ALA A 130 4.07 1.84 -26.05
N GLU A 131 5.22 2.40 -25.64
CA GLU A 131 5.99 3.36 -26.44
C GLU A 131 6.97 2.68 -27.40
N ASN A 132 7.09 1.35 -27.36
CA ASN A 132 8.04 0.56 -28.16
C ASN A 132 9.50 1.05 -28.01
N VAL A 133 9.90 1.36 -26.78
CA VAL A 133 11.25 1.81 -26.41
C VAL A 133 11.89 0.83 -25.43
N VAL A 134 13.21 0.81 -25.39
CA VAL A 134 14.02 0.08 -24.40
C VAL A 134 15.01 1.06 -23.80
N ILE A 135 14.87 1.32 -22.52
CA ILE A 135 15.81 2.19 -21.80
C ILE A 135 16.90 1.36 -21.10
N SER A 136 18.01 2.00 -20.75
CA SER A 136 19.10 1.34 -20.02
C SER A 136 18.65 0.91 -18.61
N ASP A 137 19.23 -0.16 -18.06
CA ASP A 137 18.88 -0.66 -16.73
C ASP A 137 19.15 0.37 -15.62
N ASN A 138 20.23 1.16 -15.76
CA ASN A 138 20.54 2.23 -14.82
C ASN A 138 19.45 3.32 -14.82
N TYR A 139 18.96 3.70 -16.01
CA TYR A 139 17.91 4.71 -16.13
C TYR A 139 16.57 4.18 -15.65
N ARG A 140 16.26 2.91 -15.95
CA ARG A 140 15.06 2.25 -15.41
C ARG A 140 15.07 2.23 -13.88
N THR A 141 16.19 1.85 -13.27
CA THR A 141 16.36 1.85 -11.81
C THR A 141 16.18 3.26 -11.23
N PHE A 142 16.73 4.28 -11.88
CA PHE A 142 16.54 5.67 -11.47
C PHE A 142 15.05 6.07 -11.51
N LEU A 143 14.36 5.81 -12.62
CA LEU A 143 12.93 6.14 -12.76
C LEU A 143 12.08 5.39 -11.75
N CYS A 144 12.33 4.10 -11.51
CA CYS A 144 11.63 3.31 -10.50
C CYS A 144 11.77 3.94 -9.12
N ASN A 145 12.96 4.30 -8.71
CA ASN A 145 13.19 4.94 -7.42
C ASN A 145 12.52 6.33 -7.36
N PHE A 146 12.66 7.14 -8.40
CA PHE A 146 12.10 8.50 -8.46
C PHE A 146 10.57 8.49 -8.31
N TYR A 147 9.87 7.68 -9.11
CA TYR A 147 8.42 7.59 -9.03
C TYR A 147 7.93 6.91 -7.76
N THR A 148 8.65 5.90 -7.26
CA THR A 148 8.32 5.26 -5.96
C THR A 148 8.39 6.26 -4.82
N GLU A 149 9.45 7.07 -4.76
CA GLU A 149 9.59 8.12 -3.75
C GLU A 149 8.46 9.15 -3.81
N ALA A 150 8.10 9.59 -5.03
CA ALA A 150 7.01 10.54 -5.24
C ALA A 150 5.65 9.97 -4.82
N ILE A 151 5.30 8.76 -5.29
CA ILE A 151 4.02 8.10 -5.00
C ILE A 151 3.89 7.80 -3.50
N ALA A 152 4.93 7.21 -2.88
CA ALA A 152 4.94 6.91 -1.46
C ALA A 152 4.78 8.18 -0.61
N GLY A 153 5.49 9.27 -0.98
CA GLY A 153 5.38 10.56 -0.30
C GLY A 153 3.98 11.16 -0.39
N MET A 154 3.38 11.13 -1.58
CA MET A 154 2.01 11.64 -1.81
C MET A 154 0.97 10.83 -1.06
N LEU A 155 1.05 9.49 -1.10
CA LEU A 155 0.11 8.60 -0.42
C LEU A 155 0.16 8.78 1.10
N ILE A 156 1.36 8.89 1.68
CA ILE A 156 1.51 9.14 3.12
C ILE A 156 0.93 10.50 3.53
N ASN A 157 1.07 11.54 2.69
CA ASN A 157 0.42 12.84 2.94
C ASN A 157 -1.10 12.72 2.90
N LEU A 158 -1.64 11.91 1.98
CA LEU A 158 -3.07 11.64 1.88
C LEU A 158 -3.61 10.93 3.13
N PHE A 159 -2.82 10.05 3.78
CA PHE A 159 -3.23 9.42 5.05
C PHE A 159 -3.50 10.43 6.16
N GLN A 160 -2.73 11.52 6.21
CA GLN A 160 -2.86 12.51 7.28
C GLN A 160 -4.12 13.35 7.16
N ASP A 161 -4.46 13.77 5.96
CA ASP A 161 -5.63 14.64 5.72
C ASP A 161 -6.24 14.39 4.33
N PRO A 162 -7.03 13.31 4.17
CA PRO A 162 -7.63 13.00 2.88
C PRO A 162 -8.62 14.08 2.40
N GLN A 163 -9.23 14.85 3.31
CA GLN A 163 -10.22 15.88 2.96
C GLN A 163 -9.59 17.20 2.48
N LYS A 164 -8.30 17.37 2.72
CA LYS A 164 -7.55 18.58 2.30
C LYS A 164 -7.26 18.62 0.80
N HIS A 165 -7.42 17.49 0.13
CA HIS A 165 -7.05 17.32 -1.26
C HIS A 165 -8.28 17.20 -2.14
N ASP A 166 -8.34 18.01 -3.20
CA ASP A 166 -9.34 17.82 -4.26
C ASP A 166 -8.99 16.56 -5.06
N LYS A 167 -9.86 15.57 -4.97
CA LYS A 167 -9.68 14.25 -5.59
C LYS A 167 -9.58 14.36 -7.11
N GLU A 168 -10.43 15.20 -7.72
CA GLU A 168 -10.46 15.38 -9.18
C GLU A 168 -9.22 16.13 -9.68
N GLU A 169 -8.76 17.12 -8.91
CA GLU A 169 -7.55 17.87 -9.23
C GLU A 169 -6.30 16.96 -9.20
N ILE A 170 -6.16 16.15 -8.15
CA ILE A 170 -5.04 15.18 -8.07
C ILE A 170 -5.10 14.18 -9.22
N LEU A 171 -6.28 13.66 -9.54
CA LEU A 171 -6.44 12.73 -10.66
C LEU A 171 -6.04 13.38 -12.00
N GLN A 172 -6.36 14.65 -12.19
CA GLN A 172 -5.95 15.39 -13.37
C GLN A 172 -4.41 15.48 -13.46
N TYR A 173 -3.72 15.81 -12.38
CA TYR A 173 -2.25 15.88 -12.35
C TYR A 173 -1.60 14.51 -12.58
N ILE A 174 -2.12 13.44 -11.96
CA ILE A 174 -1.67 12.07 -12.22
C ILE A 174 -1.86 11.71 -13.69
N SER A 175 -2.99 12.11 -14.30
CA SER A 175 -3.26 11.88 -15.72
C SER A 175 -2.20 12.52 -16.62
N ILE A 176 -1.78 13.75 -16.31
CA ILE A 176 -0.72 14.46 -17.05
C ILE A 176 0.61 13.70 -16.92
N ILE A 177 0.97 13.26 -15.73
CA ILE A 177 2.21 12.53 -15.49
C ILE A 177 2.23 11.22 -16.29
N ILE A 178 1.18 10.40 -16.18
CA ILE A 178 1.12 9.09 -16.84
C ILE A 178 1.07 9.23 -18.37
N ARG A 179 0.29 10.18 -18.89
CA ARG A 179 0.04 10.29 -20.34
C ARG A 179 1.01 11.15 -21.10
N GLN A 180 1.69 12.07 -20.45
CA GLN A 180 2.57 13.07 -21.12
C GLN A 180 3.99 12.99 -20.58
N SER A 181 4.18 13.05 -19.28
CA SER A 181 5.51 13.10 -18.69
C SER A 181 6.23 11.76 -18.79
N LEU A 182 5.57 10.66 -18.43
CA LEU A 182 6.21 9.33 -18.44
C LEU A 182 6.63 8.91 -19.86
N PRO A 183 5.79 8.99 -20.92
CA PRO A 183 6.26 8.72 -22.29
C PRO A 183 7.40 9.62 -22.73
N ALA A 184 7.30 10.93 -22.44
CA ALA A 184 8.36 11.88 -22.83
C ALA A 184 9.74 11.54 -22.26
N VAL A 185 9.82 11.15 -20.98
CA VAL A 185 11.11 10.80 -20.35
C VAL A 185 11.65 9.48 -20.86
N LEU A 186 10.83 8.55 -21.35
CA LEU A 186 11.28 7.30 -21.94
C LEU A 186 11.97 7.50 -23.30
N HIS A 187 11.58 8.53 -24.06
CA HIS A 187 12.14 8.85 -25.38
C HIS A 187 13.41 9.74 -25.33
N THR A 188 13.91 10.10 -24.16
CA THR A 188 15.06 11.02 -24.02
C THR A 188 16.40 10.31 -24.01
N GLN A 189 16.46 8.99 -24.19
CA GLN A 189 17.70 8.20 -24.24
C GLN A 189 17.91 7.50 -25.58
#